data_b63e2c38fa3d85750a442544bfccf437
#
_entry.id   b63e2c38fa3d85750a442544bfccf437
#
_cell.length_a   1.000
_cell.length_b   1.000
_cell.length_c   1.000
_cell.angle_alpha   90.00
_cell.angle_beta   90.00
_cell.angle_gamma   90.00
#
_symmetry.space_group_name_H-M   'P 1'
#
loop_
_entity.id
_entity.type
_entity.pdbx_description
1 polymer ?
#
loop_
_entity_poly.entity_id
_entity_poly.type
_entity_poly.pdbx_seq_one_letter_code
_entity_poly.pdbx_strand_id
1 'polypeptide(L)'
;TPLFDRVGKTVRLTDAGQTFQSYARTLLITAQQAKAALMPARAVSGTLRVALADSVCSTFLPDLLQQFHALCPQVELVLRTATADEMLRLLGANQIDLAYTLDQPLLLPSLTLAVNVPEPVCFVAPAGHPLAEAEAVPLDVLAQQEFRLTERGMSYRDALDQRLAAR
;
A
#
# COMPACT_ATOMS: atom_id res chain seq x y z
N THR A 1 15.46 -16.21 -27.66
CA THR A 1 15.07 -14.79 -27.73
C THR A 1 15.94 -14.02 -26.76
N PRO A 2 16.64 -12.95 -27.18
CA PRO A 2 17.47 -12.14 -26.30
C PRO A 2 16.58 -11.42 -25.27
N LEU A 3 17.04 -11.41 -24.01
CA LEU A 3 16.34 -10.73 -22.91
C LEU A 3 16.86 -9.31 -22.67
N PHE A 4 18.05 -9.03 -23.22
CA PHE A 4 18.72 -7.72 -23.05
C PHE A 4 19.18 -7.21 -24.40
N ASP A 5 19.03 -5.90 -24.59
CA ASP A 5 19.63 -5.15 -25.68
C ASP A 5 20.77 -4.29 -25.15
N ARG A 6 21.88 -4.27 -25.89
CA ARG A 6 23.01 -3.37 -25.63
C ARG A 6 22.88 -2.12 -26.52
N VAL A 7 22.61 -1.00 -25.91
CA VAL A 7 22.57 0.30 -26.58
C VAL A 7 23.78 1.11 -26.10
N GLY A 8 24.86 1.06 -26.87
CA GLY A 8 26.13 1.67 -26.48
C GLY A 8 26.73 1.03 -25.21
N LYS A 9 26.88 1.84 -24.15
CA LYS A 9 27.39 1.39 -22.84
C LYS A 9 26.30 0.96 -21.86
N THR A 10 25.02 1.03 -22.26
CA THR A 10 23.88 0.69 -21.41
C THR A 10 23.25 -0.63 -21.84
N VAL A 11 22.73 -1.36 -20.85
CA VAL A 11 21.94 -2.59 -21.06
C VAL A 11 20.48 -2.26 -20.74
N ARG A 12 19.58 -2.58 -21.65
CA ARG A 12 18.13 -2.45 -21.46
C ARG A 12 17.46 -3.81 -21.66
N LEU A 13 16.33 -4.00 -21.00
CA LEU A 13 15.49 -5.17 -21.25
C LEU A 13 14.79 -5.01 -22.60
N THR A 14 14.72 -6.11 -23.36
CA THR A 14 13.82 -6.26 -24.50
C THR A 14 12.38 -6.47 -23.99
N ASP A 15 11.37 -6.44 -24.85
CA ASP A 15 9.99 -6.81 -24.50
C ASP A 15 9.92 -8.25 -23.93
N ALA A 16 10.68 -9.17 -24.54
CA ALA A 16 10.84 -10.53 -24.03
C ALA A 16 11.53 -10.54 -22.66
N GLY A 17 12.50 -9.64 -22.44
CA GLY A 17 13.18 -9.45 -21.16
C GLY A 17 12.23 -8.94 -20.08
N GLN A 18 11.37 -7.99 -20.38
CA GLN A 18 10.35 -7.47 -19.46
C GLN A 18 9.33 -8.55 -19.09
N THR A 19 8.84 -9.29 -20.08
CA THR A 19 7.94 -10.41 -19.85
C THR A 19 8.61 -11.46 -18.97
N PHE A 20 9.84 -11.87 -19.29
CA PHE A 20 10.58 -12.85 -18.49
C PHE A 20 10.87 -12.35 -17.07
N GLN A 21 11.16 -11.09 -16.90
CA GLN A 21 11.42 -10.49 -15.59
C GLN A 21 10.25 -10.69 -14.60
N SER A 22 9.01 -10.57 -15.09
CA SER A 22 7.81 -10.79 -14.25
C SER A 22 7.74 -12.23 -13.76
N TYR A 23 7.97 -13.20 -14.65
CA TYR A 23 8.00 -14.63 -14.30
C TYR A 23 9.19 -14.97 -13.39
N ALA A 24 10.37 -14.45 -13.69
CA ALA A 24 11.55 -14.68 -12.86
C ALA A 24 11.36 -14.16 -11.42
N ARG A 25 10.72 -13.00 -11.26
CA ARG A 25 10.34 -12.49 -9.94
C ARG A 25 9.40 -13.42 -9.20
N THR A 26 8.34 -13.89 -9.86
CA THR A 26 7.39 -14.83 -9.27
C THR A 26 8.07 -16.12 -8.83
N LEU A 27 8.96 -16.67 -9.65
CA LEU A 27 9.73 -17.87 -9.29
C LEU A 27 10.63 -17.64 -8.07
N LEU A 28 11.31 -16.51 -8.00
CA LEU A 28 12.15 -16.17 -6.85
C LEU A 28 11.33 -15.98 -5.57
N ILE A 29 10.19 -15.30 -5.65
CA ILE A 29 9.27 -15.13 -4.52
C ILE A 29 8.76 -16.51 -4.05
N THR A 30 8.31 -17.36 -4.98
CA THR A 30 7.83 -18.71 -4.67
C THR A 30 8.91 -19.55 -4.00
N ALA A 31 10.13 -19.48 -4.50
CA ALA A 31 11.27 -20.20 -3.91
C ALA A 31 11.57 -19.70 -2.48
N GLN A 32 11.51 -18.39 -2.25
CA GLN A 32 11.67 -17.81 -0.92
C GLN A 32 10.54 -18.20 0.02
N GLN A 33 9.30 -18.19 -0.44
CA GLN A 33 8.14 -18.65 0.34
C GLN A 33 8.25 -20.12 0.73
N ALA A 34 8.64 -20.98 -0.23
CA ALA A 34 8.87 -22.40 0.04
C ALA A 34 9.95 -22.60 1.10
N LYS A 35 11.05 -21.84 1.03
CA LYS A 35 12.11 -21.86 2.04
C LYS A 35 11.60 -21.38 3.39
N ALA A 36 10.86 -20.28 3.43
CA ALA A 36 10.29 -19.72 4.66
C ALA A 36 9.28 -20.66 5.33
N ALA A 37 8.46 -21.37 4.55
CA ALA A 37 7.48 -22.32 5.05
C ALA A 37 8.10 -23.51 5.80
N LEU A 38 9.38 -23.81 5.55
CA LEU A 38 10.12 -24.87 6.23
C LEU A 38 10.86 -24.39 7.48
N MET A 39 10.91 -23.07 7.71
CA MET A 39 11.59 -22.51 8.87
C MET A 39 10.62 -22.34 10.04
N PRO A 40 11.00 -22.72 11.27
CA PRO A 40 10.19 -22.41 12.44
C PRO A 40 10.05 -20.88 12.57
N ALA A 41 8.85 -20.42 12.96
CA ALA A 41 8.51 -18.98 13.05
C ALA A 41 9.52 -18.16 13.90
N ARG A 42 10.19 -18.80 14.86
CA ARG A 42 11.24 -18.18 15.69
C ARG A 42 12.59 -17.93 14.98
N ALA A 43 12.77 -18.46 13.78
CA ALA A 43 14.02 -18.33 13.03
C ALA A 43 13.92 -17.30 11.88
N VAL A 44 12.83 -16.53 11.78
CA VAL A 44 12.70 -15.48 10.78
C VAL A 44 13.62 -14.34 11.14
N SER A 45 14.57 -14.02 10.25
CA SER A 45 15.54 -12.95 10.42
C SER A 45 15.81 -12.25 9.09
N GLY A 46 16.33 -11.05 9.14
CA GLY A 46 16.64 -10.24 7.97
C GLY A 46 16.05 -8.84 8.08
N THR A 47 15.99 -8.13 6.96
CA THR A 47 15.46 -6.77 6.92
C THR A 47 14.14 -6.77 6.15
N LEU A 48 13.10 -6.19 6.73
CA LEU A 48 11.80 -5.94 6.10
C LEU A 48 11.62 -4.43 5.88
N ARG A 49 11.57 -4.02 4.63
CA ARG A 49 11.40 -2.62 4.23
C ARG A 49 9.94 -2.36 3.90
N VAL A 50 9.31 -1.50 4.68
CA VAL A 50 7.88 -1.22 4.56
C VAL A 50 7.66 0.26 4.29
N ALA A 51 6.86 0.58 3.27
CA ALA A 51 6.32 1.92 3.09
C ALA A 51 4.87 1.98 3.55
N LEU A 52 4.53 3.07 4.21
CA LEU A 52 3.21 3.28 4.83
C LEU A 52 2.68 4.66 4.45
N ALA A 53 1.36 4.78 4.35
CA ALA A 53 0.72 6.09 4.30
C ALA A 53 0.94 6.82 5.65
N ASP A 54 1.12 8.13 5.60
CA ASP A 54 1.43 8.94 6.79
C ASP A 54 0.37 8.81 7.89
N SER A 55 -0.90 8.74 7.51
CA SER A 55 -2.02 8.53 8.43
C SER A 55 -1.97 7.20 9.19
N VAL A 56 -1.39 6.16 8.58
CA VAL A 56 -1.21 4.84 9.22
C VAL A 56 -0.12 4.91 10.29
N CYS A 57 0.95 5.67 10.02
CA CYS A 57 2.07 5.78 10.94
C CYS A 57 1.69 6.35 12.31
N SER A 58 0.78 7.31 12.32
CA SER A 58 0.40 8.00 13.56
C SER A 58 -0.55 7.20 14.45
N THR A 59 -1.32 6.26 13.88
CA THR A 59 -2.43 5.64 14.63
C THR A 59 -2.16 4.18 14.98
N PHE A 60 -1.68 3.39 14.03
CA PHE A 60 -1.60 1.93 14.20
C PHE A 60 -0.17 1.42 14.43
N LEU A 61 0.83 2.21 14.03
CA LEU A 61 2.20 1.74 13.96
C LEU A 61 2.81 1.37 15.33
N PRO A 62 2.60 2.13 16.43
CA PRO A 62 3.25 1.82 17.70
C PRO A 62 2.89 0.42 18.23
N ASP A 63 1.61 0.08 18.25
CA ASP A 63 1.14 -1.21 18.74
C ASP A 63 1.55 -2.35 17.83
N LEU A 64 1.50 -2.12 16.51
CA LEU A 64 1.93 -3.09 15.52
C LEU A 64 3.42 -3.41 15.65
N LEU A 65 4.27 -2.40 15.85
CA LEU A 65 5.71 -2.57 16.02
C LEU A 65 6.04 -3.39 17.28
N GLN A 66 5.35 -3.12 18.38
CA GLN A 66 5.56 -3.86 19.62
C GLN A 66 5.20 -5.34 19.43
N GLN A 67 4.06 -5.63 18.80
CA GLN A 67 3.64 -7.00 18.53
C GLN A 67 4.57 -7.71 17.54
N PHE A 68 4.96 -7.01 16.47
CA PHE A 68 5.86 -7.57 15.48
C PHE A 68 7.23 -7.90 16.07
N HIS A 69 7.80 -7.00 16.87
CA HIS A 69 9.10 -7.24 17.52
C HIS A 69 9.04 -8.41 18.49
N ALA A 70 7.94 -8.59 19.22
CA ALA A 70 7.74 -9.73 20.11
C ALA A 70 7.69 -11.07 19.34
N LEU A 71 7.08 -11.08 18.14
CA LEU A 71 6.95 -12.28 17.30
C LEU A 71 8.21 -12.56 16.47
N CYS A 72 8.88 -11.52 15.99
CA CYS A 72 10.00 -11.60 15.04
C CYS A 72 11.19 -10.75 15.53
N PRO A 73 11.81 -11.06 16.68
CA PRO A 73 12.83 -10.19 17.28
C PRO A 73 14.14 -10.09 16.48
N GLN A 74 14.34 -10.97 15.51
CA GLN A 74 15.54 -10.98 14.64
C GLN A 74 15.30 -10.30 13.29
N VAL A 75 14.11 -9.70 13.07
CA VAL A 75 13.81 -8.96 11.86
C VAL A 75 14.00 -7.47 12.11
N GLU A 76 14.89 -6.86 11.32
CA GLU A 76 15.03 -5.42 11.25
C GLU A 76 13.91 -4.82 10.43
N LEU A 77 13.16 -3.88 10.99
CA LEU A 77 12.12 -3.13 10.26
C LEU A 77 12.67 -1.79 9.81
N VAL A 78 12.64 -1.55 8.50
CA VAL A 78 12.93 -0.25 7.89
C VAL A 78 11.62 0.34 7.39
N LEU A 79 11.18 1.39 8.06
CA LEU A 79 9.90 2.05 7.78
C LEU A 79 10.13 3.38 7.08
N ARG A 80 9.28 3.70 6.14
CA ARG A 80 9.23 5.01 5.49
C ARG A 80 7.80 5.40 5.15
N THR A 81 7.54 6.70 5.17
CA THR A 81 6.28 7.22 4.63
C THR A 81 6.42 7.50 3.15
N ALA A 82 5.36 7.25 2.40
CA ALA A 82 5.31 7.52 0.96
C ALA A 82 3.85 7.65 0.49
N THR A 83 3.65 8.32 -0.64
CA THR A 83 2.37 8.32 -1.34
C THR A 83 2.14 6.99 -2.07
N ALA A 84 0.90 6.69 -2.45
CA ALA A 84 0.57 5.45 -3.17
C ALA A 84 1.40 5.27 -4.45
N ASP A 85 1.53 6.33 -5.26
CA ASP A 85 2.34 6.31 -6.50
C ASP A 85 3.83 6.07 -6.21
N GLU A 86 4.35 6.67 -5.15
CA GLU A 86 5.72 6.45 -4.76
C GLU A 86 5.94 5.01 -4.26
N MET A 87 5.00 4.45 -3.49
CA MET A 87 5.06 3.05 -3.04
C MET A 87 5.11 2.09 -4.23
N LEU A 88 4.28 2.31 -5.25
CA LEU A 88 4.29 1.50 -6.47
C LEU A 88 5.65 1.54 -7.18
N ARG A 89 6.26 2.72 -7.30
CA ARG A 89 7.59 2.87 -7.88
C ARG A 89 8.66 2.13 -7.06
N LEU A 90 8.59 2.25 -5.74
CA LEU A 90 9.52 1.61 -4.82
C LEU A 90 9.40 0.09 -4.83
N LEU A 91 8.18 -0.45 -4.86
CA LEU A 91 7.92 -1.88 -5.03
C LEU A 91 8.49 -2.38 -6.36
N GLY A 92 8.20 -1.65 -7.45
CA GLY A 92 8.72 -1.98 -8.78
C GLY A 92 10.24 -1.97 -8.87
N ALA A 93 10.90 -1.10 -8.09
CA ALA A 93 12.36 -1.00 -7.99
C ALA A 93 12.98 -1.93 -6.94
N ASN A 94 12.20 -2.75 -6.23
CA ASN A 94 12.63 -3.59 -5.11
C ASN A 94 13.31 -2.80 -3.97
N GLN A 95 12.91 -1.54 -3.78
CA GLN A 95 13.42 -0.71 -2.69
C GLN A 95 12.63 -0.88 -1.40
N ILE A 96 11.42 -1.41 -1.49
CA ILE A 96 10.59 -1.86 -0.38
C ILE A 96 10.05 -3.26 -0.68
N ASP A 97 9.73 -3.98 0.37
CA ASP A 97 9.21 -5.35 0.32
C ASP A 97 7.69 -5.38 0.48
N LEU A 98 7.14 -4.41 1.20
CA LEU A 98 5.71 -4.27 1.49
C LEU A 98 5.29 -2.81 1.46
N ALA A 99 4.10 -2.55 0.93
CA ALA A 99 3.40 -1.27 1.02
C ALA A 99 2.07 -1.45 1.74
N TYR A 100 1.77 -0.53 2.65
CA TYR A 100 0.46 -0.43 3.30
C TYR A 100 -0.20 0.87 2.89
N THR A 101 -1.28 0.76 2.13
CA THR A 101 -2.04 1.90 1.62
C THR A 101 -3.45 1.89 2.17
N LEU A 102 -4.05 3.07 2.28
CA LEU A 102 -5.49 3.25 2.49
C LEU A 102 -6.10 3.65 1.16
N ASP A 103 -6.39 2.66 0.31
CA ASP A 103 -6.86 2.90 -1.05
C ASP A 103 -7.72 1.73 -1.55
N GLN A 104 -8.30 1.90 -2.73
CA GLN A 104 -8.90 0.78 -3.44
C GLN A 104 -7.85 -0.30 -3.72
N PRO A 105 -8.24 -1.60 -3.72
CA PRO A 105 -7.30 -2.67 -3.99
C PRO A 105 -6.61 -2.51 -5.34
N LEU A 106 -5.29 -2.42 -5.31
CA LEU A 106 -4.46 -2.34 -6.52
C LEU A 106 -4.20 -3.76 -7.04
N LEU A 107 -4.96 -4.17 -8.04
CA LEU A 107 -4.81 -5.48 -8.69
C LEU A 107 -3.82 -5.37 -9.86
N LEU A 108 -2.53 -5.38 -9.55
CA LEU A 108 -1.46 -5.38 -10.55
C LEU A 108 -0.85 -6.80 -10.65
N PRO A 109 -0.62 -7.33 -11.86
CA PRO A 109 -0.05 -8.67 -12.04
C PRO A 109 1.31 -8.88 -11.37
N SER A 110 2.05 -7.80 -11.13
CA SER A 110 3.38 -7.83 -10.50
C SER A 110 3.33 -7.76 -8.97
N LEU A 111 2.16 -7.57 -8.38
CA LEU A 111 1.98 -7.43 -6.93
C LEU A 111 1.07 -8.51 -6.39
N THR A 112 1.33 -8.93 -5.16
CA THR A 112 0.45 -9.81 -4.41
C THR A 112 -0.27 -8.98 -3.35
N LEU A 113 -1.59 -8.98 -3.38
CA LEU A 113 -2.40 -8.42 -2.32
C LEU A 113 -2.39 -9.38 -1.13
N ALA A 114 -1.62 -9.05 -0.09
CA ALA A 114 -1.47 -9.90 1.08
C ALA A 114 -2.69 -9.83 2.01
N VAL A 115 -3.21 -8.62 2.23
CA VAL A 115 -4.36 -8.37 3.12
C VAL A 115 -5.18 -7.25 2.51
N ASN A 116 -6.51 -7.37 2.56
CA ASN A 116 -7.45 -6.33 2.23
C ASN A 116 -8.52 -6.27 3.31
N VAL A 117 -8.57 -5.16 4.04
CA VAL A 117 -9.53 -4.93 5.11
C VAL A 117 -10.31 -3.66 4.78
N PRO A 118 -11.65 -3.70 4.80
CA PRO A 118 -12.45 -2.50 4.61
C PRO A 118 -12.24 -1.56 5.80
N GLU A 119 -11.90 -0.30 5.52
CA GLU A 119 -11.72 0.74 6.52
C GLU A 119 -12.86 1.75 6.39
N PRO A 120 -13.69 1.96 7.41
CA PRO A 120 -14.78 2.91 7.35
C PRO A 120 -14.24 4.34 7.36
N VAL A 121 -14.70 5.15 6.39
CA VAL A 121 -14.41 6.58 6.35
C VAL A 121 -15.60 7.33 6.92
N CYS A 122 -15.37 8.12 7.96
CA CYS A 122 -16.39 8.90 8.64
C CYS A 122 -16.22 10.40 8.33
N PHE A 123 -17.34 11.09 8.19
CA PHE A 123 -17.37 12.54 8.23
C PHE A 123 -17.53 12.99 9.67
N VAL A 124 -16.74 13.99 10.07
CA VAL A 124 -16.81 14.57 11.41
C VAL A 124 -17.34 15.99 11.32
N ALA A 125 -18.15 16.36 12.28
CA ALA A 125 -18.72 17.70 12.40
C ALA A 125 -18.55 18.25 13.83
N PRO A 126 -18.59 19.57 14.04
CA PRO A 126 -18.62 20.14 15.37
C PRO A 126 -19.82 19.63 16.18
N ALA A 127 -19.69 19.57 17.49
CA ALA A 127 -20.81 19.28 18.37
C ALA A 127 -21.96 20.27 18.13
N GLY A 128 -23.17 19.76 17.98
CA GLY A 128 -24.37 20.55 17.67
C GLY A 128 -24.58 20.85 16.19
N HIS A 129 -23.79 20.31 15.30
CA HIS A 129 -24.07 20.41 13.87
C HIS A 129 -25.35 19.66 13.54
N PRO A 130 -26.27 20.22 12.69
CA PRO A 130 -27.56 19.59 12.40
C PRO A 130 -27.50 18.16 11.87
N LEU A 131 -26.40 17.79 11.22
CA LEU A 131 -26.19 16.44 10.66
C LEU A 131 -25.42 15.49 11.60
N ALA A 132 -24.98 15.96 12.77
CA ALA A 132 -24.11 15.16 13.67
C ALA A 132 -24.85 13.98 14.31
N GLU A 133 -26.18 14.09 14.47
CA GLU A 133 -27.03 13.04 15.06
C GLU A 133 -27.76 12.19 14.01
N ALA A 134 -27.54 12.46 12.74
CA ALA A 134 -28.20 11.70 11.67
C ALA A 134 -27.55 10.31 11.51
N GLU A 135 -28.35 9.25 11.57
CA GLU A 135 -27.88 7.87 11.33
C GLU A 135 -27.29 7.69 9.91
N ALA A 136 -27.84 8.40 8.95
CA ALA A 136 -27.36 8.41 7.57
C ALA A 136 -27.62 9.79 6.94
N VAL A 137 -26.61 10.31 6.26
CA VAL A 137 -26.71 11.58 5.52
C VAL A 137 -26.69 11.28 4.03
N PRO A 138 -27.76 11.61 3.29
CA PRO A 138 -27.78 11.48 1.83
C PRO A 138 -26.67 12.29 1.18
N LEU A 139 -26.07 11.75 0.11
CA LEU A 139 -24.93 12.38 -0.55
C LEU A 139 -25.26 13.79 -1.10
N ASP A 140 -26.51 14.05 -1.45
CA ASP A 140 -26.99 15.35 -1.91
C ASP A 140 -27.07 16.39 -0.80
N VAL A 141 -27.43 16.00 0.38
CA VAL A 141 -27.41 16.85 1.55
C VAL A 141 -25.96 17.12 1.97
N LEU A 142 -25.13 16.08 1.93
CA LEU A 142 -23.71 16.18 2.24
C LEU A 142 -23.00 17.14 1.28
N ALA A 143 -23.27 17.05 -0.02
CA ALA A 143 -22.65 17.88 -1.05
C ALA A 143 -22.96 19.38 -0.94
N GLN A 144 -23.99 19.75 -0.19
CA GLN A 144 -24.34 21.15 0.07
C GLN A 144 -23.62 21.75 1.28
N GLN A 145 -22.85 20.92 2.00
CA GLN A 145 -22.12 21.37 3.18
C GLN A 145 -20.76 21.93 2.80
N GLU A 146 -20.25 22.84 3.65
CA GLU A 146 -18.86 23.28 3.56
C GLU A 146 -17.94 22.24 4.18
N PHE A 147 -16.97 21.77 3.39
CA PHE A 147 -15.99 20.80 3.85
C PHE A 147 -14.63 21.41 4.06
N ARG A 148 -13.97 20.96 5.10
CA ARG A 148 -12.51 21.00 5.20
C ARG A 148 -12.00 19.61 4.86
N LEU A 149 -11.34 19.49 3.71
CA LEU A 149 -10.87 18.23 3.19
C LEU A 149 -9.34 18.20 3.22
N THR A 150 -8.80 17.02 3.21
CA THR A 150 -7.37 16.79 3.06
C THR A 150 -6.88 17.18 1.67
N GLU A 151 -5.58 17.15 1.47
CA GLU A 151 -4.94 17.47 0.20
C GLU A 151 -5.46 16.58 -0.94
N ARG A 152 -5.43 17.12 -2.15
CA ARG A 152 -5.73 16.33 -3.36
C ARG A 152 -4.68 15.25 -3.54
N GLY A 153 -5.09 14.11 -4.08
CA GLY A 153 -4.23 12.94 -4.24
C GLY A 153 -4.18 12.01 -3.01
N MET A 154 -4.95 12.34 -1.97
CA MET A 154 -5.23 11.38 -0.90
C MET A 154 -6.40 10.50 -1.30
N SER A 155 -6.25 9.19 -1.18
CA SER A 155 -7.20 8.19 -1.69
C SER A 155 -8.65 8.40 -1.23
N TYR A 156 -8.88 8.71 0.04
CA TYR A 156 -10.23 8.99 0.55
C TYR A 156 -10.78 10.34 0.05
N ARG A 157 -9.93 11.32 -0.24
CA ARG A 157 -10.34 12.56 -0.88
C ARG A 157 -10.76 12.30 -2.33
N ASP A 158 -9.96 11.58 -3.08
CA ASP A 158 -10.23 11.25 -4.48
C ASP A 158 -11.49 10.37 -4.59
N ALA A 159 -11.70 9.44 -3.65
CA ALA A 159 -12.92 8.64 -3.57
C ALA A 159 -14.19 9.50 -3.34
N LEU A 160 -14.10 10.52 -2.49
CA LEU A 160 -15.20 11.46 -2.28
C LEU A 160 -15.46 12.30 -3.53
N ASP A 161 -14.41 12.87 -4.11
CA ASP A 161 -14.51 13.72 -5.30
C ASP A 161 -15.13 12.93 -6.48
N GLN A 162 -14.74 11.66 -6.67
CA GLN A 162 -15.33 10.77 -7.68
C GLN A 162 -16.83 10.51 -7.42
N ARG A 163 -17.21 10.26 -6.18
CA ARG A 163 -18.62 10.04 -5.83
C ARG A 163 -19.47 11.30 -6.02
N LEU A 164 -18.92 12.46 -5.72
CA LEU A 164 -19.59 13.74 -5.93
C LEU A 164 -19.71 14.10 -7.42
N ALA A 165 -18.72 13.71 -8.23
CA ALA A 165 -18.72 13.95 -9.68
C ALA A 165 -19.61 12.98 -10.47
N ALA A 166 -19.93 11.82 -9.93
CA ALA A 166 -20.79 10.80 -10.57
C ALA A 166 -22.30 11.08 -10.46
N ARG A 167 -22.68 12.29 -10.08
CA ARG A 167 -24.07 12.76 -9.91
C ARG A 167 -24.73 13.29 -11.19
#